data_83b6821edf0317c288e5864371886eae
#
_entry.id   83b6821edf0317c288e5864371886eae
#
_cell.length_a   1.000
_cell.length_b   1.000
_cell.length_c   1.000
_cell.angle_alpha   90.00
_cell.angle_beta   90.00
_cell.angle_gamma   90.00
#
_symmetry.space_group_name_H-M   'P 1'
#
loop_
_entity.id
_entity.type
_entity.pdbx_description
1 polymer ?
#
loop_
_entity_poly.entity_id
_entity_poly.type
_entity_poly.pdbx_seq_one_letter_code
_entity_poly.pdbx_strand_id
1 'polypeptide(L)'
;MDIRLSDKDVIVLNQNVPNPFAEQTTITYNVPEKYNFAQIIFSTIEGKIIKAVDITKKGKGQLNVFANDLSSCFYTYSLVVDGKVIDTKKMVNSE
;
A
#
# COMPACT_ATOMS: atom_id res chain seq x y z
N MET A 1 18.78 23.11 15.08
CA MET A 1 19.31 22.26 14.04
C MET A 1 18.21 21.61 13.25
N ASP A 2 18.39 21.61 12.00
CA ASP A 2 17.45 20.96 11.13
C ASP A 2 17.77 19.51 10.95
N ILE A 3 16.83 18.68 11.20
CA ILE A 3 16.95 17.30 10.79
C ILE A 3 16.29 17.19 9.45
N ARG A 4 17.08 16.89 8.47
CA ARG A 4 16.56 16.79 7.14
C ARG A 4 16.59 15.36 6.67
N LEU A 5 15.43 14.83 6.41
CA LEU A 5 15.33 13.53 5.80
C LEU A 5 15.42 13.69 4.30
N SER A 6 16.24 12.88 3.67
CA SER A 6 16.25 12.90 2.22
C SER A 6 14.99 12.21 1.73
N ASP A 7 14.57 12.54 0.51
CA ASP A 7 13.36 11.95 -0.06
C ASP A 7 13.41 10.44 -0.10
N LYS A 8 14.59 9.88 -0.24
CA LYS A 8 14.74 8.42 -0.31
C LYS A 8 14.54 7.73 1.03
N ASP A 9 14.56 8.51 2.13
CA ASP A 9 14.33 7.95 3.46
C ASP A 9 12.90 8.11 3.92
N VAL A 10 12.07 8.77 3.13
CA VAL A 10 10.68 9.01 3.48
C VAL A 10 9.86 7.82 3.03
N ILE A 11 9.17 7.20 3.99
CA ILE A 11 8.32 6.05 3.70
C ILE A 11 6.88 6.53 3.70
N VAL A 12 6.22 6.39 2.56
CA VAL A 12 4.88 6.93 2.37
C VAL A 12 3.98 5.87 1.75
N LEU A 13 2.77 5.79 2.27
CA LEU A 13 1.70 5.03 1.65
C LEU A 13 0.55 5.99 1.40
N ASN A 14 0.20 6.17 0.14
CA ASN A 14 -0.85 7.11 -0.23
C ASN A 14 -2.19 6.43 -0.36
N GLN A 15 -3.25 7.22 -0.24
CA GLN A 15 -4.60 6.74 -0.46
C GLN A 15 -4.74 6.33 -1.93
N ASN A 16 -5.42 5.22 -2.16
CA ASN A 16 -5.68 4.76 -3.52
C ASN A 16 -6.54 5.78 -4.27
N VAL A 17 -6.29 5.91 -5.56
CA VAL A 17 -7.02 6.83 -6.41
C VAL A 17 -7.45 6.08 -7.68
N PRO A 18 -8.72 6.09 -8.01
CA PRO A 18 -9.84 6.67 -7.27
C PRO A 18 -10.25 5.85 -6.05
N ASN A 19 -10.98 6.46 -5.14
CA ASN A 19 -11.55 5.78 -3.99
C ASN A 19 -12.86 6.47 -3.62
N PRO A 20 -14.01 5.82 -3.80
CA PRO A 20 -14.18 4.42 -4.17
C PRO A 20 -13.78 4.15 -5.63
N PHE A 21 -13.57 2.89 -5.96
CA PHE A 21 -13.22 2.51 -7.32
C PHE A 21 -14.15 1.40 -7.81
N ALA A 22 -14.37 1.34 -9.13
CA ALA A 22 -15.26 0.36 -9.72
C ALA A 22 -14.53 -0.68 -10.56
N GLU A 23 -13.50 -0.27 -11.28
CA GLU A 23 -12.77 -1.18 -12.15
C GLU A 23 -11.35 -1.39 -11.67
N GLN A 24 -10.65 -0.29 -11.42
CA GLN A 24 -9.30 -0.37 -10.89
C GLN A 24 -8.97 0.88 -10.11
N THR A 25 -7.98 0.77 -9.28
CA THR A 25 -7.45 1.89 -8.52
C THR A 25 -5.93 1.75 -8.45
N THR A 26 -5.25 2.84 -8.18
CA THR A 26 -3.80 2.86 -8.10
C THR A 26 -3.37 3.32 -6.71
N ILE A 27 -2.49 2.55 -6.11
CA ILE A 27 -1.85 2.88 -4.84
C ILE A 27 -0.43 3.32 -5.16
N THR A 28 -0.07 4.53 -4.73
CA THR A 28 1.29 4.99 -4.87
C THR A 28 1.98 4.95 -3.52
N TYR A 29 3.27 4.71 -3.53
CA TYR A 29 4.03 4.58 -2.30
C TYR A 29 5.47 4.98 -2.54
N ASN A 30 6.18 5.20 -1.43
CA ASN A 30 7.61 5.41 -1.48
C ASN A 30 8.24 4.58 -0.38
N VAL A 31 9.24 3.77 -0.73
CA VAL A 31 9.96 2.95 0.23
C VAL A 31 11.41 3.40 0.28
N PRO A 32 12.13 3.10 1.38
CA PRO A 32 13.50 3.58 1.50
C PRO A 32 14.42 2.90 0.50
N GLU A 33 15.56 3.52 0.27
CA GLU A 33 16.57 2.95 -0.62
C GLU A 33 17.16 1.67 -0.06
N LYS A 34 17.17 1.54 1.26
CA LYS A 34 17.74 0.37 1.92
C LYS A 34 16.69 -0.31 2.76
N TYR A 35 16.33 -1.51 2.38
CA TYR A 35 15.44 -2.35 3.15
C TYR A 35 15.69 -3.81 2.74
N ASN A 36 15.33 -4.74 3.61
CA ASN A 36 15.48 -6.15 3.30
C ASN A 36 14.27 -6.66 2.51
N PHE A 37 13.06 -6.31 2.95
CA PHE A 37 11.89 -6.62 2.16
C PHE A 37 10.77 -5.65 2.51
N ALA A 38 9.86 -5.49 1.57
CA ALA A 38 8.68 -4.66 1.77
C ALA A 38 7.51 -5.31 1.05
N GLN A 39 6.32 -5.09 1.59
CA GLN A 39 5.09 -5.67 1.06
C GLN A 39 3.94 -4.71 1.25
N ILE A 40 2.94 -4.83 0.38
CA ILE A 40 1.63 -4.25 0.62
C ILE A 40 0.70 -5.42 0.90
N ILE A 41 0.08 -5.40 2.08
CA ILE A 41 -0.77 -6.48 2.54
C ILE A 41 -2.22 -6.02 2.51
N PHE A 42 -3.04 -6.77 1.81
CA PHE A 42 -4.47 -6.50 1.71
C PHE A 42 -5.23 -7.37 2.69
N SER A 43 -6.12 -6.76 3.44
CA SER A 43 -6.90 -7.46 4.45
C SER A 43 -8.35 -7.06 4.38
N THR A 44 -9.22 -7.95 4.85
CA THR A 44 -10.61 -7.58 5.06
C THR A 44 -10.69 -6.63 6.23
N ILE A 45 -11.84 -5.97 6.37
CA ILE A 45 -12.04 -5.04 7.48
C ILE A 45 -11.95 -5.74 8.83
N GLU A 46 -12.12 -7.06 8.84
CA GLU A 46 -12.02 -7.87 10.05
C GLU A 46 -10.60 -8.29 10.37
N GLY A 47 -9.65 -7.95 9.49
CA GLY A 47 -8.25 -8.26 9.72
C GLY A 47 -7.74 -9.51 9.05
N LYS A 48 -8.57 -10.18 8.26
CA LYS A 48 -8.12 -11.38 7.56
C LYS A 48 -7.28 -10.98 6.35
N ILE A 49 -6.06 -11.47 6.30
CA ILE A 49 -5.17 -11.20 5.18
C ILE A 49 -5.64 -12.00 3.97
N ILE A 50 -5.86 -11.31 2.86
CA ILE A 50 -6.31 -11.95 1.63
C ILE A 50 -5.24 -11.97 0.55
N LYS A 51 -4.27 -11.07 0.63
CA LYS A 51 -3.23 -11.00 -0.40
C LYS A 51 -2.05 -10.19 0.12
N ALA A 52 -0.85 -10.60 -0.27
CA ALA A 52 0.36 -9.85 0.02
C ALA A 52 1.12 -9.68 -1.29
N VAL A 53 1.52 -8.45 -1.58
CA VAL A 53 2.24 -8.13 -2.81
C VAL A 53 3.64 -7.64 -2.43
N ASP A 54 4.65 -8.35 -2.92
CA ASP A 54 6.03 -7.96 -2.64
C ASP A 54 6.41 -6.73 -3.44
N ILE A 55 7.10 -5.82 -2.77
CA ILE A 55 7.68 -4.64 -3.40
C ILE A 55 9.14 -4.97 -3.66
N THR A 56 9.53 -4.95 -4.93
CA THR A 56 10.88 -5.32 -5.31
C THR A 56 11.72 -4.14 -5.76
N LYS A 57 11.10 -3.00 -5.98
CA LYS A 57 11.82 -1.80 -6.42
C LYS A 57 11.92 -0.81 -5.28
N LYS A 58 13.03 -0.11 -5.23
CA LYS A 58 13.28 0.90 -4.22
C LYS A 58 12.72 2.24 -4.67
N GLY A 59 12.44 3.11 -3.72
CA GLY A 59 11.97 4.44 -4.00
C GLY A 59 10.49 4.47 -4.30
N LYS A 60 10.10 5.33 -5.22
CA LYS A 60 8.69 5.55 -5.56
C LYS A 60 8.18 4.43 -6.44
N GLY A 61 6.95 4.01 -6.15
CA GLY A 61 6.33 2.97 -6.95
C GLY A 61 4.83 3.11 -6.94
N GLN A 62 4.19 2.26 -7.72
CA GLN A 62 2.74 2.22 -7.75
C GLN A 62 2.27 0.79 -7.97
N LEU A 63 1.09 0.53 -7.48
CA LEU A 63 0.46 -0.77 -7.60
C LEU A 63 -0.96 -0.57 -8.08
N ASN A 64 -1.32 -1.27 -9.16
CA ASN A 64 -2.68 -1.23 -9.67
C ASN A 64 -3.47 -2.37 -9.06
N VAL A 65 -4.65 -2.04 -8.57
CA VAL A 65 -5.55 -3.01 -7.95
C VAL A 65 -6.82 -3.06 -8.75
N PHE A 66 -7.23 -4.26 -9.13
CA PHE A 66 -8.40 -4.46 -9.97
C PHE A 66 -9.55 -5.00 -9.14
N ALA A 67 -10.75 -4.45 -9.40
CA ALA A 67 -11.93 -4.85 -8.65
C ALA A 67 -12.22 -6.34 -8.75
N ASN A 68 -11.92 -6.93 -9.90
CA ASN A 68 -12.16 -8.35 -10.11
C ASN A 68 -11.35 -9.25 -9.20
N ASP A 69 -10.26 -8.74 -8.64
CA ASP A 69 -9.41 -9.50 -7.75
C ASP A 69 -9.93 -9.49 -6.32
N LEU A 70 -10.97 -8.72 -6.06
CA LEU A 70 -11.49 -8.51 -4.71
C LEU A 70 -12.96 -8.86 -4.67
N SER A 71 -13.38 -9.52 -3.61
CA SER A 71 -14.75 -10.03 -3.52
C SER A 71 -15.62 -9.28 -2.52
N SER A 72 -15.07 -8.30 -1.81
CA SER A 72 -15.84 -7.50 -0.85
C SER A 72 -15.79 -6.04 -1.21
N CYS A 73 -16.57 -5.24 -0.50
CA CYS A 73 -16.62 -3.79 -0.73
C CYS A 73 -15.54 -3.04 0.03
N PHE A 74 -15.17 -3.52 1.20
CA PHE A 74 -14.27 -2.78 2.09
C PHE A 74 -13.02 -3.59 2.38
N TYR A 75 -11.88 -2.92 2.23
CA TYR A 75 -10.58 -3.52 2.49
C TYR A 75 -9.68 -2.53 3.16
N THR A 76 -8.66 -3.04 3.84
CA THR A 76 -7.54 -2.22 4.27
C THR A 76 -6.31 -2.71 3.53
N TYR A 77 -5.37 -1.82 3.32
CA TYR A 77 -4.06 -2.22 2.82
C TYR A 77 -3.00 -1.52 3.66
N SER A 78 -1.93 -2.26 3.91
CA SER A 78 -0.86 -1.79 4.79
C SER A 78 0.46 -1.92 4.08
N LEU A 79 1.30 -0.92 4.29
CA LEU A 79 2.69 -1.00 3.83
C LEU A 79 3.52 -1.53 4.97
N VAL A 80 4.20 -2.63 4.72
CA VAL A 80 5.05 -3.29 5.70
C VAL A 80 6.48 -3.27 5.18
N VAL A 81 7.39 -2.73 5.97
CA VAL A 81 8.81 -2.66 5.60
C VAL A 81 9.60 -3.33 6.71
N ASP A 82 10.37 -4.34 6.34
CA ASP A 82 11.21 -5.11 7.26
C ASP A 82 10.43 -5.60 8.48
N GLY A 83 9.20 -6.03 8.23
CA GLY A 83 8.35 -6.59 9.28
C GLY A 83 7.57 -5.58 10.09
N LYS A 84 7.72 -4.28 9.80
CA LYS A 84 7.00 -3.24 10.51
C LYS A 84 5.89 -2.66 9.66
N VAL A 85 4.70 -2.56 10.23
CA VAL A 85 3.59 -1.87 9.58
C VAL A 85 3.85 -0.37 9.66
N ILE A 86 4.04 0.25 8.50
CA ILE A 86 4.34 1.68 8.42
C ILE A 86 3.05 2.49 8.44
N ASP A 87 2.06 2.05 7.67
CA ASP A 87 0.81 2.78 7.56
C ASP A 87 -0.25 1.84 7.03
N THR A 88 -1.50 2.15 7.31
CA THR A 88 -2.65 1.38 6.85
C THR A 88 -3.70 2.34 6.31
N LYS A 89 -4.24 2.03 5.15
CA LYS A 89 -5.29 2.82 4.52
C LYS A 89 -6.47 1.94 4.22
N LYS A 90 -7.62 2.57 4.07
CA LYS A 90 -8.87 1.88 3.78
C LYS A 90 -9.26 2.19 2.34
N MET A 91 -9.71 1.18 1.61
CA MET A 91 -10.21 1.39 0.26
C MET A 91 -11.58 0.78 0.10
N VAL A 92 -12.36 1.35 -0.81
CA VAL A 92 -13.75 0.96 -1.05
C VAL A 92 -13.89 0.53 -2.50
N ASN A 93 -14.32 -0.71 -2.68
CA ASN A 93 -14.63 -1.26 -3.99
C ASN A 93 -16.13 -1.07 -4.20
N SER A 94 -16.49 -0.21 -5.13
CA SER A 94 -17.90 0.14 -5.36
C SER A 94 -18.58 -0.75 -6.38
N GLU A 95 -17.87 -1.72 -6.92
CA GLU A 95 -18.43 -2.61 -7.91
C GLU A 95 -19.45 -3.58 -7.33
#